data_85a9fbe53a081df26e2fc46b462ea6ac
#
_entry.id   85a9fbe53a081df26e2fc46b462ea6ac
#
_cell.length_a   1.000
_cell.length_b   1.000
_cell.length_c   1.000
_cell.angle_alpha   90.00
_cell.angle_beta   90.00
_cell.angle_gamma   90.00
#
_symmetry.space_group_name_H-M   'P 1'
#
loop_
_entity.id
_entity.type
_entity.pdbx_description
1 polymer ?
#
loop_
_entity_poly.entity_id
_entity_poly.type
_entity_poly.pdbx_seq_one_letter_code
_entity_poly.pdbx_strand_id
1 'polypeptide(L)'
;MPKIERFKTRHLLRKREQKEELDRIERQLRAKVTGLGTNTQFEEGITDDGSRVLLLGGTIVFFELEGKLFPTLRALLDGIVSIPKIVVDMGAVKYVTNGADIMRPGIRSVDDGIMEGSVVAVVDERHGKPLAVGVSTMSSDGLRAATGGKVVISKHHVGDELWEFGKSVE
;
A
#
# COMPACT_ATOMS: atom_id res chain seq x y z
N MET A 1 -3.11 12.60 -8.22
CA MET A 1 -3.78 11.43 -8.83
C MET A 1 -5.05 11.91 -9.53
N PRO A 2 -5.27 11.51 -10.80
CA PRO A 2 -6.52 11.86 -11.49
C PRO A 2 -7.71 11.26 -10.73
N LYS A 3 -8.85 11.91 -10.85
CA LYS A 3 -10.07 11.43 -10.20
C LYS A 3 -10.51 10.10 -10.81
N ILE A 4 -10.79 9.13 -9.95
CA ILE A 4 -11.28 7.81 -10.34
C ILE A 4 -12.78 7.75 -10.07
N GLU A 5 -13.57 7.49 -11.09
CA GLU A 5 -15.03 7.49 -10.97
C GLU A 5 -15.64 6.11 -11.20
N ARG A 6 -15.02 5.26 -12.02
CA ARG A 6 -15.59 3.96 -12.40
C ARG A 6 -14.52 3.00 -12.95
N PHE A 7 -14.91 1.74 -13.07
CA PHE A 7 -14.13 0.76 -13.82
C PHE A 7 -14.46 0.84 -15.30
N LYS A 8 -13.44 0.78 -16.14
CA LYS A 8 -13.60 0.54 -17.59
C LYS A 8 -13.86 -0.93 -17.85
N THR A 9 -13.07 -1.80 -17.19
CA THR A 9 -13.20 -3.25 -17.29
C THR A 9 -13.01 -3.87 -15.92
N ARG A 10 -13.62 -5.05 -15.74
CA ARG A 10 -13.51 -5.79 -14.49
C ARG A 10 -13.80 -7.25 -14.79
N HIS A 11 -12.89 -8.15 -14.43
CA HIS A 11 -13.07 -9.58 -14.67
C HIS A 11 -12.30 -10.42 -13.65
N LEU A 12 -12.79 -11.64 -13.40
CA LEU A 12 -12.10 -12.58 -12.54
C LEU A 12 -10.86 -13.12 -13.25
N LEU A 13 -9.77 -13.24 -12.49
CA LEU A 13 -8.55 -13.85 -12.99
C LEU A 13 -8.73 -15.39 -13.09
N ARG A 14 -8.15 -15.99 -14.13
CA ARG A 14 -8.05 -17.45 -14.24
C ARG A 14 -7.08 -17.98 -13.19
N LYS A 15 -7.21 -19.24 -12.81
CA LYS A 15 -6.34 -19.87 -11.81
C LYS A 15 -4.85 -19.63 -12.04
N ARG A 16 -4.42 -19.77 -13.28
CA ARG A 16 -3.02 -19.57 -13.65
C ARG A 16 -2.60 -18.11 -13.47
N GLU A 17 -3.43 -17.19 -13.93
CA GLU A 17 -3.19 -15.75 -13.78
C GLU A 17 -3.13 -15.35 -12.31
N GLN A 18 -4.04 -15.89 -11.48
CA GLN A 18 -4.04 -15.63 -10.05
C GLN A 18 -2.77 -16.12 -9.36
N LYS A 19 -2.30 -17.30 -9.71
CA LYS A 19 -1.06 -17.84 -9.17
C LYS A 19 0.13 -16.97 -9.54
N GLU A 20 0.21 -16.55 -10.79
CA GLU A 20 1.28 -15.66 -11.27
C GLU A 20 1.26 -14.32 -10.54
N GLU A 21 0.07 -13.74 -10.34
CA GLU A 21 -0.07 -12.47 -9.61
C GLU A 21 0.30 -12.61 -8.14
N LEU A 22 -0.13 -13.69 -7.48
CA LEU A 22 0.24 -13.94 -6.09
C LEU A 22 1.74 -14.08 -5.92
N ASP A 23 2.39 -14.84 -6.80
CA ASP A 23 3.84 -15.01 -6.78
C ASP A 23 4.55 -13.67 -6.97
N ARG A 24 4.04 -12.83 -7.87
CA ARG A 24 4.57 -11.50 -8.14
C ARG A 24 4.43 -10.59 -6.92
N ILE A 25 3.25 -10.54 -6.32
CA ILE A 25 2.97 -9.74 -5.12
C ILE A 25 3.90 -10.16 -3.97
N GLU A 26 3.92 -11.45 -3.66
CA GLU A 26 4.71 -11.98 -2.53
C GLU A 26 6.19 -11.76 -2.73
N ARG A 27 6.68 -11.86 -3.95
CA ARG A 27 8.08 -11.60 -4.27
C ARG A 27 8.42 -10.12 -4.15
N GLN A 28 7.58 -9.24 -4.70
CA GLN A 28 7.80 -7.79 -4.65
C GLN A 28 7.71 -7.23 -3.24
N LEU A 29 6.74 -7.68 -2.47
CA LEU A 29 6.51 -7.20 -1.11
C LEU A 29 7.32 -7.97 -0.06
N ARG A 30 7.89 -9.11 -0.41
CA ARG A 30 8.57 -10.03 0.52
C ARG A 30 7.65 -10.40 1.69
N ALA A 31 6.40 -10.63 1.39
CA ALA A 31 5.37 -10.92 2.38
C ALA A 31 4.40 -11.95 1.82
N LYS A 32 3.74 -12.68 2.71
CA LYS A 32 2.72 -13.64 2.32
C LYS A 32 1.35 -12.97 2.28
N VAL A 33 0.57 -13.30 1.26
CA VAL A 33 -0.84 -12.89 1.18
C VAL A 33 -1.65 -13.93 1.94
N THR A 34 -2.44 -13.48 2.91
CA THR A 34 -3.26 -14.33 3.77
C THR A 34 -4.75 -14.05 3.59
N GLY A 35 -5.59 -14.85 4.21
CA GLY A 35 -7.04 -14.66 4.12
C GLY A 35 -7.66 -15.16 2.81
N LEU A 36 -6.88 -15.89 2.00
CA LEU A 36 -7.37 -16.51 0.77
C LEU A 36 -7.94 -17.89 1.07
N GLY A 37 -9.25 -18.06 0.90
CA GLY A 37 -9.87 -19.37 0.92
C GLY A 37 -9.59 -20.15 -0.37
N THR A 38 -9.89 -21.44 -0.39
CA THR A 38 -9.65 -22.30 -1.57
C THR A 38 -10.41 -21.86 -2.82
N ASN A 39 -11.52 -21.15 -2.63
CA ASN A 39 -12.37 -20.67 -3.72
C ASN A 39 -12.29 -19.16 -3.93
N THR A 40 -11.36 -18.49 -3.24
CA THR A 40 -11.22 -17.05 -3.38
C THR A 40 -10.42 -16.71 -4.63
N GLN A 41 -10.96 -15.83 -5.46
CA GLN A 41 -10.31 -15.40 -6.69
C GLN A 41 -10.16 -13.89 -6.71
N PHE A 42 -9.03 -13.43 -7.26
CA PHE A 42 -8.85 -12.03 -7.57
C PHE A 42 -9.66 -11.64 -8.80
N GLU A 43 -10.17 -10.42 -8.78
CA GLU A 43 -10.62 -9.73 -9.99
C GLU A 43 -9.55 -8.71 -10.38
N GLU A 44 -9.37 -8.54 -11.69
CA GLU A 44 -8.63 -7.42 -12.23
C GLU A 44 -9.61 -6.31 -12.60
N GLY A 45 -9.35 -5.10 -12.16
CA GLY A 45 -10.10 -3.92 -12.56
C GLY A 45 -9.18 -2.92 -13.24
N ILE A 46 -9.65 -2.35 -14.34
CA ILE A 46 -9.00 -1.20 -14.98
C ILE A 46 -9.94 -0.02 -14.79
N THR A 47 -9.45 1.00 -14.13
CA THR A 47 -10.25 2.21 -13.85
C THR A 47 -10.29 3.14 -15.06
N ASP A 48 -11.15 4.15 -15.00
CA ASP A 48 -11.31 5.12 -16.10
C ASP A 48 -10.07 5.98 -16.34
N ASP A 49 -9.19 6.11 -15.35
CA ASP A 49 -7.90 6.76 -15.54
C ASP A 49 -6.80 5.80 -16.07
N GLY A 50 -7.17 4.55 -16.33
CA GLY A 50 -6.24 3.53 -16.85
C GLY A 50 -5.45 2.78 -15.79
N SER A 51 -5.68 3.04 -14.50
CA SER A 51 -4.98 2.34 -13.42
C SER A 51 -5.47 0.91 -13.29
N ARG A 52 -4.53 0.00 -12.98
CA ARG A 52 -4.85 -1.41 -12.74
C ARG A 52 -4.95 -1.66 -11.25
N VAL A 53 -6.01 -2.32 -10.85
CA VAL A 53 -6.21 -2.73 -9.44
C VAL A 53 -6.61 -4.21 -9.39
N LEU A 54 -6.36 -4.83 -8.24
CA LEU A 54 -6.83 -6.19 -7.94
C LEU A 54 -7.84 -6.12 -6.81
N LEU A 55 -8.97 -6.80 -6.99
CA LEU A 55 -10.04 -6.88 -5.99
C LEU A 55 -10.12 -8.29 -5.43
N LEU A 56 -10.52 -8.36 -4.18
CA LEU A 56 -10.76 -9.62 -3.49
C LEU A 56 -12.11 -9.48 -2.77
N GLY A 57 -13.09 -10.28 -3.17
CA GLY A 57 -14.44 -10.19 -2.59
C GLY A 57 -15.08 -8.82 -2.76
N GLY A 58 -14.79 -8.12 -3.84
CA GLY A 58 -15.33 -6.78 -4.11
C GLY A 58 -14.54 -5.63 -3.50
N THR A 59 -13.49 -5.92 -2.73
CA THR A 59 -12.65 -4.90 -2.10
C THR A 59 -11.34 -4.74 -2.87
N ILE A 60 -10.95 -3.50 -3.19
CA ILE A 60 -9.65 -3.23 -3.83
C ILE A 60 -8.54 -3.48 -2.81
N VAL A 61 -7.68 -4.46 -3.09
CA VAL A 61 -6.62 -4.86 -2.15
C VAL A 61 -5.20 -4.56 -2.66
N PHE A 62 -5.02 -4.45 -3.97
CA PHE A 62 -3.73 -4.07 -4.56
C PHE A 62 -3.94 -3.11 -5.72
N PHE A 63 -2.96 -2.25 -5.95
CA PHE A 63 -2.94 -1.34 -7.10
C PHE A 63 -1.55 -1.33 -7.73
N GLU A 64 -1.50 -1.02 -9.01
CA GLU A 64 -0.25 -1.01 -9.77
C GLU A 64 0.15 0.42 -10.12
N LEU A 65 1.39 0.78 -9.84
CA LEU A 65 2.00 2.03 -10.25
C LEU A 65 3.37 1.73 -10.83
N GLU A 66 3.62 2.23 -12.03
CA GLU A 66 4.92 2.10 -12.69
C GLU A 66 5.42 0.64 -12.74
N GLY A 67 4.51 -0.29 -12.99
CA GLY A 67 4.82 -1.71 -13.09
C GLY A 67 5.03 -2.42 -11.76
N LYS A 68 4.81 -1.76 -10.64
CA LYS A 68 4.97 -2.30 -9.29
C LYS A 68 3.63 -2.40 -8.58
N LEU A 69 3.41 -3.50 -7.87
CA LEU A 69 2.18 -3.70 -7.08
C LEU A 69 2.36 -3.24 -5.65
N PHE A 70 1.35 -2.54 -5.15
CA PHE A 70 1.29 -2.03 -3.77
C PHE A 70 0.00 -2.53 -3.12
N PRO A 71 0.03 -2.85 -1.82
CA PRO A 71 -1.20 -3.10 -1.10
C PRO A 71 -1.93 -1.78 -0.87
N THR A 72 -3.26 -1.84 -0.87
CA THR A 72 -4.06 -0.69 -0.41
C THR A 72 -4.04 -0.64 1.12
N LEU A 73 -4.40 0.50 1.67
CA LEU A 73 -4.62 0.63 3.11
C LEU A 73 -5.70 -0.35 3.58
N ARG A 74 -6.71 -0.60 2.75
CA ARG A 74 -7.76 -1.56 3.07
C ARG A 74 -7.21 -2.98 3.21
N ALA A 75 -6.30 -3.38 2.34
CA ALA A 75 -5.64 -4.69 2.44
C ALA A 75 -4.87 -4.82 3.76
N LEU A 76 -4.18 -3.75 4.18
CA LEU A 76 -3.45 -3.73 5.46
C LEU A 76 -4.42 -3.81 6.65
N LEU A 77 -5.50 -3.04 6.62
CA LEU A 77 -6.52 -3.03 7.66
C LEU A 77 -7.20 -4.39 7.79
N ASP A 78 -7.46 -5.06 6.68
CA ASP A 78 -8.12 -6.36 6.65
C ASP A 78 -7.16 -7.53 6.92
N GLY A 79 -5.87 -7.25 7.08
CA GLY A 79 -4.88 -8.29 7.36
C GLY A 79 -4.55 -9.19 6.19
N ILE A 80 -4.84 -8.76 4.95
CA ILE A 80 -4.55 -9.52 3.73
C ILE A 80 -3.04 -9.70 3.55
N VAL A 81 -2.28 -8.68 3.88
CA VAL A 81 -0.83 -8.70 3.82
C VAL A 81 -0.27 -7.81 4.92
N SER A 82 0.92 -8.13 5.41
CA SER A 82 1.64 -7.32 6.40
C SER A 82 2.99 -6.93 5.80
N ILE A 83 3.31 -5.64 5.87
CA ILE A 83 4.57 -5.09 5.37
C ILE A 83 5.26 -4.32 6.50
N PRO A 84 6.58 -4.04 6.38
CA PRO A 84 7.29 -3.30 7.42
C PRO A 84 6.63 -1.95 7.71
N LYS A 85 6.66 -1.56 8.97
CA LYS A 85 6.02 -0.34 9.46
C LYS A 85 7.05 0.73 9.78
N ILE A 86 6.68 1.96 9.47
CA ILE A 86 7.38 3.16 9.88
C ILE A 86 6.38 3.95 10.72
N VAL A 87 6.73 4.16 11.98
CA VAL A 87 5.86 4.85 12.94
C VAL A 87 6.18 6.34 12.93
N VAL A 88 5.18 7.18 12.74
CA VAL A 88 5.32 8.63 12.76
C VAL A 88 4.62 9.23 13.97
N ASP A 89 5.11 10.39 14.41
CA ASP A 89 4.51 11.11 15.54
C ASP A 89 3.16 11.73 15.15
N MET A 90 2.38 12.13 16.15
CA MET A 90 1.06 12.68 15.92
C MET A 90 1.09 14.01 15.17
N GLY A 91 2.18 14.77 15.30
CA GLY A 91 2.36 16.02 14.55
C GLY A 91 2.52 15.80 13.05
N ALA A 92 3.01 14.65 12.63
CA ALA A 92 3.18 14.30 11.22
C ALA A 92 1.90 13.81 10.56
N VAL A 93 0.92 13.34 11.33
CA VAL A 93 -0.29 12.67 10.81
C VAL A 93 -1.03 13.52 9.77
N LYS A 94 -1.25 14.80 10.03
CA LYS A 94 -1.97 15.68 9.11
C LYS A 94 -1.27 15.86 7.78
N TYR A 95 0.06 15.84 7.77
CA TYR A 95 0.84 15.94 6.53
C TYR A 95 0.79 14.63 5.75
N VAL A 96 0.93 13.50 6.44
CA VAL A 96 0.86 12.16 5.83
C VAL A 96 -0.50 11.94 5.19
N THR A 97 -1.58 12.25 5.90
CA THR A 97 -2.95 12.10 5.39
C THR A 97 -3.31 13.13 4.32
N ASN A 98 -2.46 14.13 4.12
CA ASN A 98 -2.60 15.09 3.02
C ASN A 98 -1.73 14.71 1.81
N GLY A 99 -1.08 13.56 1.85
CA GLY A 99 -0.30 13.03 0.73
C GLY A 99 1.17 13.43 0.73
N ALA A 100 1.66 14.10 1.77
CA ALA A 100 3.06 14.48 1.84
C ALA A 100 3.97 13.26 1.99
N ASP A 101 5.15 13.35 1.40
CA ASP A 101 6.21 12.37 1.64
C ASP A 101 6.69 12.46 3.10
N ILE A 102 7.25 11.38 3.61
CA ILE A 102 7.62 11.31 5.02
C ILE A 102 9.04 11.86 5.20
N MET A 103 9.13 12.85 6.08
CA MET A 103 10.38 13.48 6.46
C MET A 103 10.95 12.80 7.71
N ARG A 104 12.29 12.66 7.77
CA ARG A 104 12.94 11.93 8.87
C ARG A 104 12.58 12.44 10.28
N PRO A 105 12.50 13.74 10.54
CA PRO A 105 12.18 14.22 11.90
C PRO A 105 10.84 13.73 12.47
N GLY A 106 9.87 13.41 11.61
CA GLY A 106 8.57 12.91 12.05
C GLY A 106 8.53 11.42 12.40
N ILE A 107 9.62 10.70 12.20
CA ILE A 107 9.67 9.25 12.44
C ILE A 107 10.06 8.95 13.89
N ARG A 108 9.25 8.12 14.56
CA ARG A 108 9.51 7.63 15.93
C ARG A 108 10.25 6.31 15.95
N SER A 109 9.87 5.38 15.08
CA SER A 109 10.52 4.08 14.99
C SER A 109 10.31 3.47 13.61
N VAL A 110 11.16 2.50 13.28
CA VAL A 110 11.07 1.75 12.03
C VAL A 110 11.26 0.27 12.32
N ASP A 111 10.56 -0.58 11.59
CA ASP A 111 10.76 -2.02 11.67
C ASP A 111 12.10 -2.43 11.08
N ASP A 112 12.62 -3.56 11.53
CA ASP A 112 13.79 -4.19 10.91
C ASP A 112 13.42 -4.75 9.53
N GLY A 113 14.43 -5.00 8.71
CA GLY A 113 14.25 -5.67 7.42
C GLY A 113 13.83 -4.76 6.27
N ILE A 114 13.72 -3.46 6.48
CA ILE A 114 13.47 -2.51 5.39
C ILE A 114 14.75 -2.35 4.57
N MET A 115 14.59 -2.35 3.26
CA MET A 115 15.69 -2.10 2.32
C MET A 115 15.35 -0.88 1.46
N GLU A 116 16.34 -0.30 0.80
CA GLU A 116 16.09 0.73 -0.20
C GLU A 116 15.11 0.19 -1.24
N GLY A 117 14.03 0.91 -1.50
CA GLY A 117 12.97 0.49 -2.42
C GLY A 117 11.89 -0.39 -1.82
N SER A 118 11.98 -0.77 -0.55
CA SER A 118 10.93 -1.54 0.12
C SER A 118 9.62 -0.78 0.19
N VAL A 119 8.52 -1.49 -0.02
CA VAL A 119 7.18 -0.97 0.24
C VAL A 119 6.93 -1.03 1.74
N VAL A 120 6.51 0.08 2.32
CA VAL A 120 6.32 0.23 3.76
C VAL A 120 4.96 0.83 4.08
N ALA A 121 4.44 0.49 5.26
CA ALA A 121 3.24 1.10 5.81
C ALA A 121 3.66 2.21 6.79
N VAL A 122 3.08 3.38 6.62
CA VAL A 122 3.27 4.50 7.55
C VAL A 122 2.11 4.48 8.53
N VAL A 123 2.41 4.35 9.82
CA VAL A 123 1.41 4.20 10.88
C VAL A 123 1.62 5.28 11.95
N ASP A 124 0.53 5.66 12.64
CA ASP A 124 0.64 6.62 13.74
C ASP A 124 1.17 5.97 15.02
N GLU A 125 1.82 6.78 15.87
CA GLU A 125 2.44 6.30 17.11
C GLU A 125 1.43 5.93 18.20
N ARG A 126 0.22 6.48 18.13
CA ARG A 126 -0.77 6.30 19.20
C ARG A 126 -1.61 5.04 19.03
N HIS A 127 -2.09 4.80 17.82
CA HIS A 127 -2.99 3.68 17.53
C HIS A 127 -2.38 2.63 16.60
N GLY A 128 -1.23 2.91 15.99
CA GLY A 128 -0.62 2.01 15.01
C GLY A 128 -1.45 1.87 13.74
N LYS A 129 -2.31 2.84 13.47
CA LYS A 129 -3.23 2.78 12.34
C LYS A 129 -2.50 3.14 11.03
N PRO A 130 -2.65 2.33 9.97
CA PRO A 130 -2.07 2.66 8.66
C PRO A 130 -2.65 3.96 8.10
N LEU A 131 -1.76 4.88 7.77
CA LEU A 131 -2.10 6.20 7.21
C LEU A 131 -1.72 6.31 5.75
N ALA A 132 -0.65 5.64 5.35
CA ALA A 132 -0.14 5.68 3.99
C ALA A 132 0.67 4.43 3.66
N VAL A 133 0.81 4.18 2.38
CA VAL A 133 1.71 3.17 1.81
C VAL A 133 2.72 3.93 0.96
N GLY A 134 3.97 3.62 1.12
CA GLY A 134 5.03 4.30 0.38
C GLY A 134 6.24 3.42 0.11
N VAL A 135 7.27 4.03 -0.43
CA VAL A 135 8.54 3.37 -0.76
C VAL A 135 9.64 4.01 0.05
N SER A 136 10.39 3.19 0.80
CA SER A 136 11.53 3.67 1.58
C SER A 136 12.70 3.99 0.65
N THR A 137 13.37 5.11 0.91
CA THR A 137 14.55 5.51 0.14
C THR A 137 15.84 4.90 0.68
N MET A 138 15.78 4.25 1.84
CA MET A 138 16.97 3.67 2.48
C MET A 138 16.58 2.48 3.37
N SER A 139 17.61 1.76 3.83
CA SER A 139 17.42 0.61 4.73
C SER A 139 16.96 1.03 6.12
N SER A 140 16.54 0.06 6.95
CA SER A 140 16.20 0.32 8.36
C SER A 140 17.35 1.02 9.10
N ASP A 141 18.57 0.57 8.92
CA ASP A 141 19.74 1.20 9.54
C ASP A 141 19.95 2.62 9.03
N GLY A 142 19.80 2.84 7.74
CA GLY A 142 19.88 4.17 7.13
C GLY A 142 18.81 5.11 7.66
N LEU A 143 17.58 4.63 7.81
CA LEU A 143 16.49 5.41 8.38
C LEU A 143 16.76 5.81 9.83
N ARG A 144 17.30 4.89 10.62
CA ARG A 144 17.63 5.16 12.02
C ARG A 144 18.77 6.16 12.15
N ALA A 145 19.76 6.09 11.27
CA ALA A 145 20.93 6.98 11.28
C ALA A 145 20.64 8.36 10.69
N ALA A 146 19.65 8.49 9.82
CA ALA A 146 19.34 9.76 9.16
C ALA A 146 18.84 10.79 10.17
N THR A 147 19.19 12.06 9.95
CA THR A 147 18.80 13.18 10.81
C THR A 147 17.83 14.14 10.14
N GLY A 148 17.67 14.04 8.83
CA GLY A 148 16.78 14.91 8.07
C GLY A 148 16.46 14.37 6.69
N GLY A 149 15.72 15.13 5.90
CA GLY A 149 15.40 14.82 4.54
C GLY A 149 14.16 13.94 4.36
N LYS A 150 13.79 13.76 3.11
CA LYS A 150 12.68 12.93 2.67
C LYS A 150 13.15 11.48 2.64
N VAL A 151 12.51 10.62 3.41
CA VAL A 151 12.94 9.22 3.56
C VAL A 151 11.92 8.17 3.10
N VAL A 152 10.66 8.54 2.94
CA VAL A 152 9.63 7.68 2.35
C VAL A 152 8.84 8.49 1.33
N ILE A 153 8.69 7.92 0.14
CA ILE A 153 7.88 8.52 -0.93
C ILE A 153 6.47 7.93 -0.82
N SER A 154 5.48 8.79 -0.54
CA SER A 154 4.09 8.36 -0.39
C SER A 154 3.50 7.97 -1.74
N LYS A 155 2.81 6.83 -1.79
CA LYS A 155 2.15 6.34 -3.01
C LYS A 155 0.63 6.26 -2.86
N HIS A 156 0.14 6.13 -1.64
CA HIS A 156 -1.28 6.00 -1.35
C HIS A 156 -1.49 6.41 0.11
N HIS A 157 -2.56 7.18 0.38
CA HIS A 157 -2.84 7.66 1.73
C HIS A 157 -4.35 7.70 1.99
N VAL A 158 -4.72 7.76 3.26
CA VAL A 158 -6.11 7.94 3.67
C VAL A 158 -6.66 9.22 3.02
N GLY A 159 -7.83 9.09 2.40
CA GLY A 159 -8.50 10.22 1.77
C GLY A 159 -8.06 10.54 0.34
N ASP A 160 -7.14 9.79 -0.24
CA ASP A 160 -6.78 9.99 -1.64
C ASP A 160 -7.85 9.43 -2.59
N GLU A 161 -7.66 9.62 -3.90
CA GLU A 161 -8.63 9.17 -4.90
C GLU A 161 -8.89 7.67 -4.85
N LEU A 162 -7.84 6.87 -4.64
CA LEU A 162 -7.99 5.41 -4.56
C LEU A 162 -8.74 5.01 -3.30
N TRP A 163 -8.47 5.65 -2.16
CA TRP A 163 -9.18 5.42 -0.91
C TRP A 163 -10.68 5.68 -1.06
N GLU A 164 -11.03 6.84 -1.62
CA GLU A 164 -12.43 7.22 -1.81
C GLU A 164 -13.12 6.31 -2.82
N PHE A 165 -12.48 5.99 -3.93
CA PHE A 165 -13.01 5.07 -4.91
C PHE A 165 -13.22 3.68 -4.31
N GLY A 166 -12.26 3.19 -3.53
CA GLY A 166 -12.35 1.91 -2.86
C GLY A 166 -13.57 1.80 -1.95
N LYS A 167 -13.89 2.87 -1.23
CA LYS A 167 -15.09 2.92 -0.38
C LYS A 167 -16.37 2.83 -1.21
N SER A 168 -16.38 3.41 -2.40
CA SER A 168 -17.56 3.44 -3.26
C SER A 168 -17.90 2.10 -3.92
N VAL A 169 -16.92 1.21 -4.05
CA VAL A 169 -17.07 -0.10 -4.72
C VAL A 169 -17.25 -1.27 -3.78
N GLU A 170 -17.16 -1.03 -2.48
CA GLU A 170 -17.41 -2.05 -1.45
C GLU A 170 -18.90 -2.35 -1.25
#